data_5faa055df55f40d670ca86f31be6eae0
#
_entry.id   5faa055df55f40d670ca86f31be6eae0
#
_cell.length_a   1.000
_cell.length_b   1.000
_cell.length_c   1.000
_cell.angle_alpha   90.00
_cell.angle_beta   90.00
_cell.angle_gamma   90.00
#
_symmetry.space_group_name_H-M   'P 1'
#
loop_
_entity.id
_entity.type
_entity.pdbx_description
1 polymer ?
#
loop_
_entity_poly.entity_id
_entity_poly.type
_entity_poly.pdbx_seq_one_letter_code
_entity_poly.pdbx_strand_id
1 'polypeptide(L)'
;TLLRLMLGLEVPRKGGVALFGRRPEQGRGRCGYVMQHMHYDERFPATVREVVLMGRAGRRVWGVYGAGDRRAAHGALERVGMAGFGKRPFAALSGGQQQRVLIAQALANEPELLLLDEPTANIDSEGEKTIHDLLNGLARQLTVLMVSHNLNAVLGCATHVLCVNKSVTMNRLDSLNPETLKRTYGGDIAVVHHALNCGVFDRSSKGSCPVPAAVESRSEAGE
;
A
#
# COMPACT_ATOMS: atom_id res chain seq x y z
N THR A 1 8.73 -8.11 -8.35
CA THR A 1 9.60 -7.72 -9.53
C THR A 1 9.29 -6.31 -10.03
N LEU A 2 8.03 -5.93 -10.34
CA LEU A 2 7.70 -4.60 -10.89
C LEU A 2 8.20 -3.45 -10.01
N LEU A 3 7.90 -3.47 -8.70
CA LEU A 3 8.35 -2.44 -7.77
C LEU A 3 9.88 -2.34 -7.69
N ARG A 4 10.57 -3.47 -7.78
CA ARG A 4 12.05 -3.50 -7.77
C ARG A 4 12.65 -2.88 -9.03
N LEU A 5 12.03 -3.10 -10.21
CA LEU A 5 12.40 -2.42 -11.45
C LEU A 5 12.17 -0.90 -11.35
N MET A 6 11.04 -0.47 -10.78
CA MET A 6 10.74 0.95 -10.56
C MET A 6 11.74 1.64 -9.64
N LEU A 7 12.28 0.93 -8.66
CA LEU A 7 13.29 1.45 -7.72
C LEU A 7 14.73 1.35 -8.24
N GLY A 8 14.93 0.74 -9.42
CA GLY A 8 16.27 0.48 -9.98
C GLY A 8 17.06 -0.56 -9.18
N LEU A 9 16.37 -1.44 -8.46
CA LEU A 9 16.95 -2.59 -7.74
C LEU A 9 17.12 -3.79 -8.67
N GLU A 10 16.47 -3.77 -9.83
CA GLU A 10 16.62 -4.72 -10.92
C GLU A 10 16.67 -3.97 -12.25
N VAL A 11 17.31 -4.56 -13.24
CA VAL A 11 17.46 -3.99 -14.58
C VAL A 11 16.51 -4.73 -15.54
N PRO A 12 15.72 -4.03 -16.36
CA PRO A 12 14.86 -4.69 -17.33
C PRO A 12 15.68 -5.38 -18.42
N ARG A 13 15.25 -6.57 -18.87
CA ARG A 13 15.92 -7.29 -19.97
C ARG A 13 15.86 -6.55 -21.29
N LYS A 14 14.79 -5.79 -21.54
CA LYS A 14 14.58 -4.96 -22.73
C LYS A 14 13.81 -3.71 -22.33
N GLY A 15 14.03 -2.63 -23.06
CA GLY A 15 13.38 -1.35 -22.78
C GLY A 15 14.03 -0.60 -21.60
N GLY A 16 13.27 0.30 -20.98
CA GLY A 16 13.75 1.13 -19.88
C GLY A 16 12.62 1.47 -18.92
N VAL A 17 13.00 1.90 -17.72
CA VAL A 17 12.09 2.41 -16.69
C VAL A 17 12.45 3.85 -16.41
N ALA A 18 11.45 4.72 -16.37
CA ALA A 18 11.59 6.10 -15.93
C ALA A 18 10.74 6.31 -14.66
N LEU A 19 11.31 6.93 -13.65
CA LEU A 19 10.65 7.29 -12.41
C LEU A 19 10.74 8.82 -12.25
N PHE A 20 9.60 9.49 -12.25
CA PHE A 20 9.50 10.96 -12.30
C PHE A 20 10.26 11.58 -13.50
N GLY A 21 10.22 10.90 -14.67
CA GLY A 21 10.91 11.34 -15.90
C GLY A 21 12.44 11.17 -15.87
N ARG A 22 13.00 10.47 -14.87
CA ARG A 22 14.44 10.24 -14.67
C ARG A 22 14.73 8.75 -14.55
N ARG A 23 16.01 8.38 -14.57
CA ARG A 23 16.42 7.01 -14.23
C ARG A 23 16.00 6.67 -12.80
N PRO A 24 15.60 5.42 -12.50
CA PRO A 24 15.14 5.02 -11.19
C PRO A 24 16.06 5.41 -10.04
N GLU A 25 17.38 5.28 -10.22
CA GLU A 25 18.40 5.61 -9.20
C GLU A 25 18.36 7.09 -8.78
N GLN A 26 17.97 7.97 -9.70
CA GLN A 26 17.84 9.40 -9.45
C GLN A 26 16.47 9.77 -8.86
N GLY A 27 15.44 8.97 -9.14
CA GLY A 27 14.07 9.22 -8.69
C GLY A 27 13.72 8.56 -7.36
N ARG A 28 14.35 7.43 -7.01
CA ARG A 28 13.98 6.61 -5.84
C ARG A 28 14.03 7.32 -4.50
N GLY A 29 14.84 8.38 -4.35
CA GLY A 29 14.88 9.20 -3.14
C GLY A 29 13.57 9.94 -2.82
N ARG A 30 12.65 10.04 -3.82
CA ARG A 30 11.29 10.60 -3.68
C ARG A 30 10.24 9.51 -3.44
N CYS A 31 10.66 8.24 -3.28
CA CYS A 31 9.78 7.11 -3.02
C CYS A 31 9.91 6.63 -1.57
N GLY A 32 8.79 6.25 -0.98
CA GLY A 32 8.73 5.38 0.17
C GLY A 32 8.49 3.95 -0.31
N TYR A 33 9.16 2.97 0.28
CA TYR A 33 8.97 1.57 -0.08
C TYR A 33 8.77 0.70 1.15
N VAL A 34 7.71 -0.08 1.14
CA VAL A 34 7.38 -1.09 2.16
C VAL A 34 7.45 -2.45 1.51
N MET A 35 8.38 -3.28 1.94
CA MET A 35 8.60 -4.65 1.44
C MET A 35 7.60 -5.63 2.05
N GLN A 36 7.28 -6.70 1.32
CA GLN A 36 6.37 -7.76 1.73
C GLN A 36 6.80 -8.45 3.05
N HIS A 37 8.08 -8.73 3.21
CA HIS A 37 8.65 -9.39 4.38
C HIS A 37 9.85 -8.60 4.88
N MET A 38 9.68 -7.89 5.97
CA MET A 38 10.80 -7.48 6.79
C MET A 38 10.87 -8.45 7.98
N HIS A 39 11.77 -9.44 7.88
CA HIS A 39 12.10 -10.28 9.02
C HIS A 39 12.91 -9.41 9.98
N TYR A 40 12.24 -8.84 10.95
CA TYR A 40 12.95 -8.28 12.09
C TYR A 40 13.27 -9.44 13.04
N ASP A 41 14.55 -9.56 13.43
CA ASP A 41 14.88 -10.40 14.56
C ASP A 41 14.09 -9.89 15.78
N GLU A 42 13.25 -10.73 16.38
CA GLU A 42 12.47 -10.39 17.57
C GLU A 42 13.37 -9.91 18.73
N ARG A 43 14.65 -10.27 18.69
CA ARG A 43 15.67 -9.84 19.64
C ARG A 43 16.23 -8.45 19.33
N PHE A 44 15.88 -7.84 18.18
CA PHE A 44 16.40 -6.51 17.82
C PHE A 44 15.76 -5.44 18.72
N PRO A 45 16.52 -4.80 19.62
CA PRO A 45 15.99 -3.94 20.68
C PRO A 45 15.66 -2.54 20.17
N ALA A 46 14.93 -2.42 19.05
CA ALA A 46 14.56 -1.14 18.49
C ALA A 46 13.18 -0.68 18.98
N THR A 47 13.08 0.57 19.35
CA THR A 47 11.80 1.24 19.61
C THR A 47 11.11 1.60 18.30
N VAL A 48 9.80 1.77 18.34
CA VAL A 48 8.98 2.24 17.20
C VAL A 48 9.57 3.52 16.57
N ARG A 49 9.99 4.48 17.40
CA ARG A 49 10.60 5.73 16.91
C ARG A 49 11.92 5.49 16.18
N GLU A 50 12.74 4.58 16.66
CA GLU A 50 14.02 4.26 16.01
C GLU A 50 13.78 3.60 14.65
N VAL A 51 12.83 2.67 14.56
CA VAL A 51 12.43 2.06 13.28
C VAL A 51 11.98 3.14 12.29
N VAL A 52 11.13 4.08 12.70
CA VAL A 52 10.67 5.14 11.80
C VAL A 52 11.81 6.09 11.41
N LEU A 53 12.74 6.39 12.33
CA LEU A 53 13.92 7.20 12.04
C LEU A 53 14.85 6.56 10.99
N MET A 54 14.90 5.23 10.89
CA MET A 54 15.66 4.54 9.82
C MET A 54 15.21 4.96 8.43
N GLY A 55 13.93 5.34 8.24
CA GLY A 55 13.43 5.91 6.98
C GLY A 55 14.12 7.21 6.55
N ARG A 56 14.80 7.89 7.47
CA ARG A 56 15.56 9.12 7.22
C ARG A 56 17.05 8.88 6.92
N ALA A 57 17.54 7.64 7.01
CA ALA A 57 18.96 7.31 6.88
C ALA A 57 19.58 7.78 5.55
N GLY A 58 18.85 7.67 4.44
CA GLY A 58 19.33 8.05 3.10
C GLY A 58 19.56 9.57 2.89
N ARG A 59 19.09 10.43 3.79
CA ARG A 59 19.31 11.90 3.73
C ARG A 59 20.57 12.35 4.47
N ARG A 60 21.39 11.45 4.99
CA ARG A 60 22.47 11.79 5.92
C ARG A 60 23.85 11.42 5.42
N VAL A 61 24.80 12.30 5.72
CA VAL A 61 26.23 12.09 5.53
C VAL A 61 26.87 11.53 6.82
N TRP A 62 26.31 11.82 8.01
CA TRP A 62 26.81 11.37 9.33
C TRP A 62 25.66 10.95 10.26
N GLY A 63 25.79 9.81 10.91
CA GLY A 63 24.80 8.98 11.58
C GLY A 63 23.94 9.54 12.74
N VAL A 64 23.93 10.86 13.06
CA VAL A 64 23.13 11.38 14.18
C VAL A 64 21.84 12.03 13.68
N TYR A 65 20.68 11.57 14.18
CA TYR A 65 19.37 12.15 13.85
C TYR A 65 19.12 13.49 14.55
N GLY A 66 18.90 14.57 13.79
CA GLY A 66 18.63 15.90 14.29
C GLY A 66 17.18 16.11 14.74
N ALA A 67 16.90 17.35 15.20
CA ALA A 67 15.54 17.72 15.61
C ALA A 67 14.54 17.65 14.43
N GLY A 68 14.97 17.98 13.20
CA GLY A 68 14.15 17.84 11.99
C GLY A 68 13.72 16.41 11.69
N ASP A 69 14.66 15.45 11.82
CA ASP A 69 14.35 14.05 11.57
C ASP A 69 13.40 13.48 12.63
N ARG A 70 13.58 13.88 13.87
CA ARG A 70 12.69 13.49 14.98
C ARG A 70 11.28 14.03 14.78
N ARG A 71 11.14 15.28 14.29
CA ARG A 71 9.83 15.86 13.94
C ARG A 71 9.20 15.11 12.77
N ALA A 72 9.96 14.84 11.71
CA ALA A 72 9.45 14.08 10.56
C ALA A 72 9.00 12.66 10.95
N ALA A 73 9.79 11.96 11.78
CA ALA A 73 9.42 10.64 12.30
C ALA A 73 8.17 10.70 13.18
N HIS A 74 8.02 11.73 14.02
CA HIS A 74 6.83 11.91 14.84
C HIS A 74 5.60 12.19 13.99
N GLY A 75 5.67 13.11 13.03
CA GLY A 75 4.57 13.39 12.10
C GLY A 75 4.20 12.19 11.24
N ALA A 76 5.17 11.35 10.86
CA ALA A 76 4.88 10.09 10.18
C ALA A 76 4.11 9.11 11.08
N LEU A 77 4.45 9.00 12.37
CA LEU A 77 3.72 8.20 13.35
C LEU A 77 2.30 8.72 13.60
N GLU A 78 2.11 10.04 13.62
CA GLU A 78 0.77 10.66 13.71
C GLU A 78 -0.09 10.29 12.52
N ARG A 79 0.44 10.36 11.29
CA ARG A 79 -0.28 10.01 10.06
C ARG A 79 -0.78 8.57 10.04
N VAL A 80 -0.12 7.66 10.72
CA VAL A 80 -0.52 6.24 10.80
C VAL A 80 -1.24 5.87 12.11
N GLY A 81 -1.56 6.86 12.96
CA GLY A 81 -2.24 6.65 14.24
C GLY A 81 -1.38 5.94 15.30
N MET A 82 -0.05 6.10 15.25
CA MET A 82 0.89 5.41 16.14
C MET A 82 1.74 6.36 17.00
N ALA A 83 1.35 7.64 17.13
CA ALA A 83 2.13 8.65 17.88
C ALA A 83 2.45 8.26 19.31
N GLY A 84 1.48 7.66 20.05
CA GLY A 84 1.66 7.22 21.45
C GLY A 84 2.57 6.01 21.61
N PHE A 85 2.98 5.33 20.54
CA PHE A 85 3.75 4.08 20.59
C PHE A 85 5.27 4.28 20.45
N GLY A 86 5.73 5.50 20.23
CA GLY A 86 7.11 5.81 19.88
C GLY A 86 8.21 5.23 20.80
N LYS A 87 7.91 5.02 22.07
CA LYS A 87 8.86 4.45 23.05
C LYS A 87 8.71 2.92 23.23
N ARG A 88 7.67 2.31 22.65
CA ARG A 88 7.46 0.86 22.77
C ARG A 88 8.46 0.10 21.93
N PRO A 89 8.90 -1.10 22.38
CA PRO A 89 9.66 -2.02 21.53
C PRO A 89 8.84 -2.37 20.28
N PHE A 90 9.46 -2.35 19.10
CA PHE A 90 8.78 -2.69 17.85
C PHE A 90 8.28 -4.14 17.84
N ALA A 91 9.08 -5.07 18.40
CA ALA A 91 8.73 -6.48 18.50
C ALA A 91 7.49 -6.75 19.39
N ALA A 92 7.14 -5.83 20.31
CA ALA A 92 5.97 -5.98 21.18
C ALA A 92 4.64 -5.52 20.54
N LEU A 93 4.66 -5.15 19.25
CA LEU A 93 3.48 -4.70 18.51
C LEU A 93 2.79 -5.88 17.81
N SER A 94 1.46 -5.80 17.62
CA SER A 94 0.74 -6.71 16.72
C SER A 94 1.18 -6.52 15.26
N GLY A 95 0.97 -7.53 14.40
CA GLY A 95 1.33 -7.47 12.98
C GLY A 95 0.78 -6.24 12.27
N GLY A 96 -0.49 -5.89 12.46
CA GLY A 96 -1.08 -4.69 11.89
C GLY A 96 -0.49 -3.38 12.45
N GLN A 97 -0.07 -3.36 13.73
CA GLN A 97 0.65 -2.23 14.31
C GLN A 97 2.07 -2.11 13.73
N GLN A 98 2.77 -3.22 13.59
CA GLN A 98 4.10 -3.26 12.96
C GLN A 98 4.02 -2.74 11.52
N GLN A 99 3.03 -3.20 10.76
CA GLN A 99 2.83 -2.75 9.38
C GLN A 99 2.59 -1.23 9.29
N ARG A 100 1.77 -0.67 10.19
CA ARG A 100 1.58 0.80 10.27
C ARG A 100 2.89 1.54 10.59
N VAL A 101 3.72 0.98 11.45
CA VAL A 101 5.05 1.56 11.75
C VAL A 101 5.97 1.49 10.53
N LEU A 102 5.94 0.42 9.72
CA LEU A 102 6.71 0.31 8.48
C LEU A 102 6.22 1.31 7.42
N ILE A 103 4.91 1.53 7.34
CA ILE A 103 4.35 2.61 6.51
C ILE A 103 4.84 3.97 7.02
N ALA A 104 4.85 4.21 8.34
CA ALA A 104 5.40 5.46 8.90
C ALA A 104 6.89 5.63 8.60
N GLN A 105 7.68 4.55 8.64
CA GLN A 105 9.09 4.57 8.24
C GLN A 105 9.25 5.04 6.79
N ALA A 106 8.46 4.50 5.86
CA ALA A 106 8.48 4.92 4.47
C ALA A 106 8.01 6.38 4.29
N LEU A 107 7.02 6.83 5.07
CA LEU A 107 6.50 8.20 5.05
C LEU A 107 7.45 9.22 5.69
N ALA A 108 8.33 8.82 6.60
CA ALA A 108 9.25 9.72 7.28
C ALA A 108 10.20 10.44 6.32
N ASN A 109 10.44 9.87 5.13
CA ASN A 109 11.20 10.53 4.06
C ASN A 109 10.39 11.54 3.24
N GLU A 110 9.11 11.77 3.58
CA GLU A 110 8.20 12.69 2.87
C GLU A 110 8.13 12.36 1.37
N PRO A 111 7.75 11.12 1.00
CA PRO A 111 7.76 10.69 -0.38
C PRO A 111 6.60 11.29 -1.18
N GLU A 112 6.78 11.37 -2.51
CA GLU A 112 5.73 11.69 -3.47
C GLU A 112 5.02 10.43 -4.00
N LEU A 113 5.70 9.27 -3.90
CA LEU A 113 5.20 7.96 -4.30
C LEU A 113 5.47 6.95 -3.17
N LEU A 114 4.41 6.31 -2.68
CA LEU A 114 4.49 5.22 -1.72
C LEU A 114 4.26 3.90 -2.46
N LEU A 115 5.25 3.02 -2.40
CA LEU A 115 5.23 1.69 -2.99
C LEU A 115 5.06 0.66 -1.88
N LEU A 116 4.06 -0.22 -2.00
CA LEU A 116 3.79 -1.26 -1.02
C LEU A 116 3.72 -2.62 -1.72
N ASP A 117 4.45 -3.59 -1.18
CA ASP A 117 4.46 -4.96 -1.66
C ASP A 117 3.74 -5.85 -0.65
N GLU A 118 2.51 -6.27 -0.99
CA GLU A 118 1.62 -7.10 -0.15
C GLU A 118 1.46 -6.57 1.30
N PRO A 119 1.03 -5.32 1.50
CA PRO A 119 1.07 -4.67 2.82
C PRO A 119 0.12 -5.25 3.85
N THR A 120 -0.80 -6.12 3.46
CA THR A 120 -1.78 -6.77 4.36
C THR A 120 -1.56 -8.28 4.47
N ALA A 121 -0.46 -8.81 3.90
CA ALA A 121 -0.13 -10.23 4.05
C ALA A 121 0.07 -10.58 5.53
N ASN A 122 -0.56 -11.65 5.99
CA ASN A 122 -0.50 -12.16 7.37
C ASN A 122 -1.07 -11.22 8.45
N ILE A 123 -1.99 -10.34 8.08
CA ILE A 123 -2.72 -9.48 9.01
C ILE A 123 -4.17 -9.97 9.08
N ASP A 124 -4.78 -9.88 10.25
CA ASP A 124 -6.20 -10.19 10.45
C ASP A 124 -7.11 -9.19 9.71
N SER A 125 -8.36 -9.56 9.51
CA SER A 125 -9.31 -8.77 8.71
C SER A 125 -9.57 -7.36 9.27
N GLU A 126 -9.50 -7.17 10.58
CA GLU A 126 -9.65 -5.85 11.21
C GLU A 126 -8.42 -4.97 10.95
N GLY A 127 -7.23 -5.54 11.08
CA GLY A 127 -5.97 -4.86 10.74
C GLY A 127 -5.88 -4.54 9.25
N GLU A 128 -6.32 -5.45 8.38
CA GLU A 128 -6.40 -5.21 6.93
C GLU A 128 -7.27 -4.00 6.63
N LYS A 129 -8.50 -3.94 7.16
CA LYS A 129 -9.39 -2.80 6.99
C LYS A 129 -8.74 -1.50 7.46
N THR A 130 -8.11 -1.52 8.64
CA THR A 130 -7.42 -0.34 9.20
C THR A 130 -6.31 0.17 8.26
N ILE A 131 -5.55 -0.74 7.64
CA ILE A 131 -4.50 -0.37 6.68
C ILE A 131 -5.12 0.20 5.40
N HIS A 132 -6.21 -0.37 4.89
CA HIS A 132 -6.91 0.14 3.72
C HIS A 132 -7.44 1.56 3.94
N ASP A 133 -8.08 1.82 5.08
CA ASP A 133 -8.57 3.14 5.45
C ASP A 133 -7.41 4.15 5.55
N LEU A 134 -6.28 3.74 6.13
CA LEU A 134 -5.07 4.54 6.17
C LEU A 134 -4.56 4.87 4.76
N LEU A 135 -4.42 3.87 3.88
CA LEU A 135 -3.93 4.07 2.52
C LEU A 135 -4.84 4.97 1.70
N ASN A 136 -6.17 4.85 1.86
CA ASN A 136 -7.16 5.75 1.26
C ASN A 136 -6.97 7.21 1.72
N GLY A 137 -6.70 7.41 3.01
CA GLY A 137 -6.39 8.73 3.56
C GLY A 137 -5.10 9.31 2.96
N LEU A 138 -4.05 8.50 2.84
CA LEU A 138 -2.77 8.89 2.26
C LEU A 138 -2.85 9.19 0.76
N ALA A 139 -3.65 8.45 0.01
CA ALA A 139 -3.83 8.60 -1.44
C ALA A 139 -4.42 9.97 -1.84
N ARG A 140 -4.97 10.73 -0.89
CA ARG A 140 -5.40 12.11 -1.12
C ARG A 140 -4.24 13.12 -1.19
N GLN A 141 -3.07 12.75 -0.72
CA GLN A 141 -1.91 13.64 -0.57
C GLN A 141 -0.70 13.20 -1.40
N LEU A 142 -0.57 11.90 -1.68
CA LEU A 142 0.55 11.32 -2.42
C LEU A 142 0.06 10.17 -3.30
N THR A 143 0.84 9.79 -4.30
CA THR A 143 0.53 8.61 -5.11
C THR A 143 0.85 7.35 -4.32
N VAL A 144 -0.11 6.42 -4.25
CA VAL A 144 0.06 5.11 -3.62
C VAL A 144 -0.02 4.03 -4.69
N LEU A 145 1.01 3.20 -4.79
CA LEU A 145 1.02 2.00 -5.64
C LEU A 145 1.21 0.77 -4.76
N MET A 146 0.20 -0.09 -4.74
CA MET A 146 0.19 -1.31 -3.96
C MET A 146 0.16 -2.53 -4.88
N VAL A 147 1.02 -3.51 -4.62
CA VAL A 147 0.91 -4.86 -5.19
C VAL A 147 0.14 -5.71 -4.19
N SER A 148 -0.90 -6.39 -4.66
CA SER A 148 -1.68 -7.32 -3.84
C SER A 148 -2.23 -8.45 -4.72
N HIS A 149 -2.33 -9.64 -4.15
CA HIS A 149 -3.06 -10.76 -4.73
C HIS A 149 -4.52 -10.85 -4.21
N ASN A 150 -4.89 -10.03 -3.24
CA ASN A 150 -6.25 -9.95 -2.71
C ASN A 150 -7.07 -8.94 -3.52
N LEU A 151 -7.93 -9.43 -4.42
CA LEU A 151 -8.78 -8.59 -5.26
C LEU A 151 -9.76 -7.73 -4.46
N ASN A 152 -10.32 -8.25 -3.36
CA ASN A 152 -11.25 -7.49 -2.53
C ASN A 152 -10.56 -6.26 -1.93
N ALA A 153 -9.30 -6.42 -1.53
CA ALA A 153 -8.47 -5.34 -1.05
C ALA A 153 -8.27 -4.25 -2.12
N VAL A 154 -7.97 -4.67 -3.35
CA VAL A 154 -7.75 -3.76 -4.49
C VAL A 154 -9.04 -3.01 -4.85
N LEU A 155 -10.17 -3.72 -4.92
CA LEU A 155 -11.46 -3.13 -5.30
C LEU A 155 -11.98 -2.11 -4.27
N GLY A 156 -11.61 -2.26 -3.00
CA GLY A 156 -12.04 -1.37 -1.92
C GLY A 156 -11.32 -0.02 -1.85
N CYS A 157 -10.14 0.12 -2.45
CA CYS A 157 -9.29 1.31 -2.26
C CYS A 157 -8.61 1.86 -3.53
N ALA A 158 -8.62 1.14 -4.65
CA ALA A 158 -7.91 1.57 -5.86
C ALA A 158 -8.75 2.48 -6.75
N THR A 159 -8.12 3.43 -7.42
CA THR A 159 -8.70 4.21 -8.53
C THR A 159 -8.37 3.61 -9.89
N HIS A 160 -7.21 2.97 -9.98
CA HIS A 160 -6.69 2.32 -11.17
C HIS A 160 -6.10 0.97 -10.80
N VAL A 161 -6.17 0.02 -11.72
CA VAL A 161 -5.59 -1.31 -11.58
C VAL A 161 -4.60 -1.56 -12.71
N LEU A 162 -3.37 -1.93 -12.33
CA LEU A 162 -2.38 -2.47 -13.26
C LEU A 162 -2.46 -3.99 -13.24
N CYS A 163 -2.92 -4.56 -14.33
CA CYS A 163 -2.89 -6.01 -14.53
C CYS A 163 -1.57 -6.40 -15.18
N VAL A 164 -0.78 -7.23 -14.49
CA VAL A 164 0.55 -7.67 -14.96
C VAL A 164 0.51 -9.17 -15.24
N ASN A 165 0.50 -9.54 -16.53
CA ASN A 165 0.63 -10.93 -16.99
C ASN A 165 1.24 -10.93 -18.39
N LYS A 166 2.54 -11.25 -18.56
CA LYS A 166 3.31 -11.13 -19.82
C LYS A 166 3.23 -9.75 -20.49
N SER A 167 2.15 -9.04 -20.34
CA SER A 167 1.91 -7.64 -20.72
C SER A 167 1.39 -6.86 -19.51
N VAL A 168 1.48 -5.53 -19.58
CA VAL A 168 0.92 -4.65 -18.55
C VAL A 168 -0.23 -3.89 -19.18
N THR A 169 -1.40 -3.97 -18.56
CA THR A 169 -2.56 -3.16 -18.93
C THR A 169 -3.01 -2.35 -17.73
N MET A 170 -3.20 -1.05 -17.95
CA MET A 170 -3.72 -0.13 -16.94
C MET A 170 -5.18 0.15 -17.24
N ASN A 171 -6.04 -0.10 -16.28
CA ASN A 171 -7.48 0.15 -16.38
C ASN A 171 -7.93 1.00 -15.21
N ARG A 172 -8.92 1.87 -15.45
CA ARG A 172 -9.65 2.50 -14.35
C ARG A 172 -10.53 1.44 -13.70
N LEU A 173 -10.72 1.54 -12.39
CA LEU A 173 -11.52 0.54 -11.68
C LEU A 173 -12.98 0.50 -12.16
N ASP A 174 -13.55 1.67 -12.51
CA ASP A 174 -14.91 1.81 -13.05
C ASP A 174 -15.10 1.18 -14.44
N SER A 175 -14.02 0.95 -15.18
CA SER A 175 -14.03 0.31 -16.51
C SER A 175 -13.59 -1.17 -16.49
N LEU A 176 -13.31 -1.74 -15.33
CA LEU A 176 -12.93 -3.14 -15.17
C LEU A 176 -14.15 -4.04 -15.39
N ASN A 177 -14.09 -4.84 -16.45
CA ASN A 177 -15.10 -5.85 -16.73
C ASN A 177 -14.62 -7.25 -16.30
N PRO A 178 -15.55 -8.21 -16.08
CA PRO A 178 -15.22 -9.59 -15.70
C PRO A 178 -14.28 -10.29 -16.67
N GLU A 179 -14.36 -9.98 -17.98
CA GLU A 179 -13.52 -10.61 -19.00
C GLU A 179 -12.06 -10.16 -18.88
N THR A 180 -11.82 -8.88 -18.56
CA THR A 180 -10.47 -8.36 -18.32
C THR A 180 -9.83 -9.04 -17.12
N LEU A 181 -10.60 -9.24 -16.05
CA LEU A 181 -10.16 -9.97 -14.85
C LEU A 181 -9.88 -11.44 -15.15
N LYS A 182 -10.80 -12.15 -15.84
CA LYS A 182 -10.59 -13.53 -16.26
C LYS A 182 -9.33 -13.70 -17.11
N ARG A 183 -9.12 -12.84 -18.09
CA ARG A 183 -7.96 -12.89 -18.99
C ARG A 183 -6.65 -12.68 -18.26
N THR A 184 -6.66 -11.86 -17.21
CA THR A 184 -5.45 -11.51 -16.46
C THR A 184 -5.10 -12.56 -15.41
N TYR A 185 -6.10 -13.10 -14.71
CA TYR A 185 -5.88 -14.02 -13.57
C TYR A 185 -6.15 -15.48 -13.89
N GLY A 186 -6.68 -15.82 -15.09
CA GLY A 186 -6.77 -17.19 -15.59
C GLY A 186 -7.72 -18.12 -14.83
N GLY A 187 -8.70 -17.61 -14.08
CA GLY A 187 -9.62 -18.40 -13.28
C GLY A 187 -11.04 -17.85 -13.24
N ASP A 188 -11.99 -18.65 -12.71
CA ASP A 188 -13.35 -18.17 -12.42
C ASP A 188 -13.33 -17.23 -11.22
N ILE A 189 -13.30 -15.93 -11.51
CA ILE A 189 -13.40 -14.88 -10.50
C ILE A 189 -14.88 -14.51 -10.43
N ALA A 190 -15.51 -14.77 -9.28
CA ALA A 190 -16.80 -14.22 -8.98
C ALA A 190 -16.65 -12.71 -8.77
N VAL A 191 -17.00 -11.94 -9.79
CA VAL A 191 -17.08 -10.49 -9.65
C VAL A 191 -18.37 -10.19 -8.91
N VAL A 192 -18.26 -9.87 -7.63
CA VAL A 192 -19.36 -9.27 -6.91
C VAL A 192 -19.49 -7.85 -7.45
N HIS A 193 -20.54 -7.63 -8.26
CA HIS A 193 -20.95 -6.28 -8.64
C HIS A 193 -21.47 -5.58 -7.39
N HIS A 194 -20.60 -4.92 -6.65
CA HIS A 194 -21.03 -3.80 -5.87
C HIS A 194 -21.43 -2.73 -6.89
N ALA A 195 -22.65 -2.23 -6.79
CA ALA A 195 -23.06 -1.06 -7.55
C ALA A 195 -22.01 0.02 -7.32
N LEU A 196 -21.21 0.33 -8.34
CA LEU A 196 -20.07 1.25 -8.31
C LEU A 196 -20.48 2.71 -8.11
N ASN A 197 -21.68 2.96 -7.60
CA ASN A 197 -22.16 4.24 -7.08
C ASN A 197 -21.76 4.50 -5.62
N CYS A 198 -20.76 3.80 -5.10
CA CYS A 198 -20.05 4.26 -3.92
C CYS A 198 -19.30 5.53 -4.32
N GLY A 199 -19.73 6.67 -3.80
CA GLY A 199 -19.21 8.03 -4.10
C GLY A 199 -17.73 8.29 -3.78
N VAL A 200 -16.90 7.26 -3.85
CA VAL A 200 -15.45 7.35 -3.79
C VAL A 200 -14.88 7.98 -5.07
N PHE A 201 -15.66 7.99 -6.17
CA PHE A 201 -15.22 8.45 -7.48
C PHE A 201 -15.77 9.80 -7.92
N ASP A 202 -16.80 10.32 -7.23
CA ASP A 202 -17.32 11.65 -7.51
C ASP A 202 -16.82 12.64 -6.45
N ARG A 203 -15.95 13.53 -6.86
CA ARG A 203 -15.48 14.66 -6.03
C ARG A 203 -16.60 15.65 -5.67
N SER A 204 -17.82 15.44 -6.13
CA SER A 204 -18.96 16.36 -5.98
C SER A 204 -20.13 15.84 -5.13
N SER A 205 -20.19 14.55 -4.78
CA SER A 205 -21.33 14.01 -4.03
C SER A 205 -21.02 13.72 -2.57
N LYS A 206 -21.65 14.47 -1.68
CA LYS A 206 -21.81 14.17 -0.25
C LYS A 206 -22.90 13.11 -0.09
N GLY A 207 -22.55 11.83 -0.16
CA GLY A 207 -23.51 10.75 0.05
C GLY A 207 -22.89 9.54 0.75
N SER A 208 -23.52 9.05 1.81
CA SER A 208 -23.16 7.80 2.48
C SER A 208 -23.43 6.61 1.57
N CYS A 209 -22.47 5.70 1.47
CA CYS A 209 -22.59 4.45 0.72
C CYS A 209 -23.63 3.53 1.38
N PRO A 210 -24.72 3.13 0.71
CA PRO A 210 -25.61 2.10 1.24
C PRO A 210 -24.91 0.73 1.14
N VAL A 211 -24.83 0.02 2.25
CA VAL A 211 -24.35 -1.37 2.30
C VAL A 211 -25.44 -2.23 1.62
N PRO A 212 -25.16 -2.94 0.51
CA PRO A 212 -26.16 -3.82 -0.09
C PRO A 212 -26.41 -5.03 0.81
N ALA A 213 -27.67 -5.40 0.97
CA ALA A 213 -28.10 -6.61 1.65
C ALA A 213 -27.49 -7.85 0.96
N ALA A 214 -27.15 -8.85 1.77
CA ALA A 214 -26.57 -10.11 1.32
C ALA A 214 -27.41 -10.74 0.21
N VAL A 215 -26.75 -11.13 -0.89
CA VAL A 215 -27.36 -11.92 -1.95
C VAL A 215 -27.48 -13.35 -1.43
N GLU A 216 -28.71 -13.78 -1.16
CA GLU A 216 -29.03 -15.17 -0.86
C GLU A 216 -28.59 -16.07 -2.03
N SER A 217 -27.77 -17.06 -1.73
CA SER A 217 -27.41 -18.12 -2.64
C SER A 217 -28.66 -18.92 -3.03
N ARG A 218 -29.16 -18.75 -4.25
CA ARG A 218 -30.07 -19.73 -4.83
C ARG A 218 -29.29 -20.99 -5.15
N SER A 219 -29.44 -21.99 -4.31
CA SER A 219 -29.17 -23.38 -4.66
C SER A 219 -30.24 -23.84 -5.65
N GLU A 220 -29.91 -23.98 -6.91
CA GLU A 220 -30.70 -24.81 -7.82
C GLU A 220 -30.34 -26.29 -7.58
N ALA A 221 -31.20 -26.93 -6.82
CA ALA A 221 -31.38 -28.36 -6.87
C ALA A 221 -32.34 -28.64 -8.00
N GLY A 222 -32.03 -29.59 -8.83
CA GLY A 222 -33.05 -30.03 -9.72
C GLY A 222 -32.65 -31.05 -10.72
N GLU A 223 -33.18 -32.16 -10.66
CA GLU A 223 -33.54 -33.19 -11.65
C GLU A 223 -32.56 -33.54 -12.78
#